data_faf5f2771e7c02e3f19c430d7e86bdab
#
_entry.id   faf5f2771e7c02e3f19c430d7e86bdab
#
_cell.length_a   1.000
_cell.length_b   1.000
_cell.length_c   1.000
_cell.angle_alpha   90.00
_cell.angle_beta   90.00
_cell.angle_gamma   90.00
#
_symmetry.space_group_name_H-M   'P 1'
#
loop_
_entity.id
_entity.type
_entity.pdbx_description
1 polymer ?
#
loop_
_entity_poly.entity_id
_entity_poly.type
_entity_poly.pdbx_seq_one_letter_code
_entity_poly.pdbx_strand_id
1 'polypeptide(L)' 'MGIDKQSEIAANLQIGPTSLGMVRIYIEGDGVDLPLDFDPDEADEIAEELRAAAERARAMGKQGDSRGPGKRT' A
#
# COMPACT_ATOMS: atom_id res chain seq x y z
N MET A 1 -12.27 -5.34 -9.33
CA MET A 1 -12.29 -5.05 -8.86
C MET A 1 -12.04 -4.82 -7.89
N GLY A 2 -11.98 -5.04 -7.56
CA GLY A 2 -11.54 -5.00 -6.55
C GLY A 2 -11.89 -4.06 -5.58
N ILE A 3 -11.14 -3.24 -5.28
CA ILE A 3 -11.37 -2.38 -4.30
C ILE A 3 -11.79 -1.13 -4.81
N ASP A 4 -12.76 -1.10 -5.59
CA ASP A 4 -13.15 0.09 -6.02
C ASP A 4 -13.89 0.83 -5.00
N LYS A 5 -14.28 0.22 -3.93
CA LYS A 5 -14.94 0.92 -2.95
C LYS A 5 -14.00 1.60 -2.06
N GLN A 6 -14.19 2.81 -1.75
CA GLN A 6 -13.32 3.48 -0.86
C GLN A 6 -13.42 2.93 0.49
N SER A 7 -12.32 2.84 1.15
CA SER A 7 -12.30 2.38 2.51
C SER A 7 -12.80 3.49 3.38
N GLU A 8 -13.68 3.20 4.24
CA GLU A 8 -14.13 4.17 5.17
C GLU A 8 -13.48 4.06 6.48
N ILE A 9 -12.51 3.17 6.64
CA ILE A 9 -11.82 3.02 7.89
C ILE A 9 -10.58 3.82 7.84
N ALA A 10 -10.44 4.74 8.74
CA ALA A 10 -9.20 5.50 8.82
C ALA A 10 -8.15 4.61 9.42
N ALA A 11 -7.09 4.41 8.73
CA ALA A 11 -6.04 3.54 9.20
C ALA A 11 -4.71 4.20 8.97
N ASN A 12 -3.81 3.97 9.88
CA ASN A 12 -2.43 4.43 9.75
C ASN A 12 -1.57 3.26 9.41
N LEU A 13 -0.62 3.49 8.56
CA LEU A 13 0.34 2.47 8.18
C LEU A 13 1.72 2.98 8.50
N GLN A 14 2.46 2.26 9.29
CA GLN A 14 3.81 2.64 9.65
C GLN A 14 4.75 1.53 9.25
N ILE A 15 5.88 1.88 8.70
CA ILE A 15 6.85 0.92 8.24
C ILE A 15 8.20 1.29 8.80
N GLY A 16 8.89 0.34 9.38
CA GLY A 16 10.20 0.62 9.90
C GLY A 16 10.93 -0.64 10.32
N PRO A 17 12.19 -0.53 10.61
CA PRO A 17 12.96 -1.69 11.04
C PRO A 17 12.71 -1.97 12.50
N THR A 18 12.86 -3.23 12.90
CA THR A 18 12.77 -3.60 14.28
C THR A 18 14.18 -3.78 14.83
N SER A 19 14.28 -3.88 16.13
CA SER A 19 15.57 -4.07 16.74
C SER A 19 16.13 -5.45 16.48
N LEU A 20 15.31 -6.35 15.95
CA LEU A 20 15.78 -7.68 15.62
C LEU A 20 16.12 -7.83 14.15
N GLY A 21 16.19 -6.75 13.42
CA GLY A 21 16.57 -6.82 12.02
C GLY A 21 15.46 -7.22 11.09
N MET A 22 14.21 -7.06 11.52
CA MET A 22 13.08 -7.34 10.67
C MET A 22 12.48 -6.03 10.20
N VAL A 23 11.57 -6.11 9.26
CA VAL A 23 10.84 -4.93 8.82
C VAL A 23 9.42 -5.09 9.29
N ARG A 24 8.94 -4.10 10.02
CA ARG A 24 7.59 -4.17 10.54
C ARG A 24 6.66 -3.24 9.78
N ILE A 25 5.54 -3.77 9.35
CA ILE A 25 4.47 -2.98 8.79
C ILE A 25 3.37 -3.02 9.82
N TYR A 26 3.05 -1.88 10.37
CA TYR A 26 2.10 -1.82 11.46
C TYR A 26 0.85 -1.12 10.96
N ILE A 27 -0.26 -1.80 11.01
CA ILE A 27 -1.52 -1.25 10.57
C ILE A 27 -2.36 -1.00 11.80
N GLU A 28 -2.78 0.23 11.98
CA GLU A 28 -3.52 0.60 13.15
C GLU A 28 -4.72 1.42 12.73
N GLY A 29 -5.87 1.09 13.21
CA GLY A 29 -7.06 1.85 12.87
C GLY A 29 -8.17 1.49 13.81
N ASP A 30 -9.39 1.81 13.39
CA ASP A 30 -10.52 1.62 14.23
C ASP A 30 -10.73 0.17 14.50
N GLY A 31 -10.41 -0.28 15.65
CA GLY A 31 -10.57 -1.67 16.00
C GLY A 31 -9.55 -2.60 15.37
N VAL A 32 -8.52 -2.06 14.76
CA VAL A 32 -7.51 -2.87 14.11
C VAL A 32 -6.15 -2.50 14.67
N ASP A 33 -5.36 -3.51 14.99
CA ASP A 33 -4.05 -3.28 15.55
C ASP A 33 -3.21 -4.46 15.09
N LEU A 34 -2.54 -4.33 13.97
CA LEU A 34 -1.95 -5.47 13.32
C LEU A 34 -0.50 -5.23 12.96
N PRO A 35 0.42 -5.70 13.76
CA PRO A 35 1.84 -5.62 13.39
C PRO A 35 2.21 -6.85 12.58
N LEU A 36 2.91 -6.61 11.49
CA LEU A 36 3.37 -7.68 10.63
C LEU A 36 4.85 -7.52 10.43
N ASP A 37 5.60 -8.56 10.72
CA ASP A 37 7.05 -8.51 10.62
C ASP A 37 7.51 -9.38 9.47
N PHE A 38 8.44 -8.88 8.70
CA PHE A 38 8.96 -9.57 7.53
C PHE A 38 10.46 -9.55 7.53
N ASP A 39 11.07 -10.56 6.94
CA ASP A 39 12.50 -10.51 6.69
C ASP A 39 12.79 -9.41 5.70
N PRO A 40 13.98 -8.83 5.73
CA PRO A 40 14.30 -7.77 4.79
C PRO A 40 14.13 -8.17 3.32
N ASP A 41 14.49 -9.40 2.98
CA ASP A 41 14.33 -9.85 1.61
C ASP A 41 12.87 -9.95 1.22
N GLU A 42 12.07 -10.43 2.13
CA GLU A 42 10.65 -10.52 1.91
C GLU A 42 10.05 -9.13 1.77
N ALA A 43 10.52 -8.20 2.59
CA ALA A 43 10.05 -6.83 2.50
C ALA A 43 10.39 -6.22 1.14
N ASP A 44 11.55 -6.56 0.61
CA ASP A 44 11.94 -6.08 -0.73
C ASP A 44 10.99 -6.62 -1.78
N GLU A 45 10.61 -7.87 -1.66
CA GLU A 45 9.69 -8.45 -2.63
C GLU A 45 8.32 -7.78 -2.55
N ILE A 46 7.87 -7.51 -1.34
CA ILE A 46 6.61 -6.83 -1.17
C ILE A 46 6.68 -5.43 -1.78
N ALA A 47 7.80 -4.76 -1.61
CA ALA A 47 7.97 -3.44 -2.18
C ALA A 47 7.88 -3.47 -3.70
N GLU A 48 8.45 -4.50 -4.31
CA GLU A 48 8.39 -4.63 -5.74
C GLU A 48 6.96 -4.86 -6.20
N GLU A 49 6.23 -5.66 -5.48
CA GLU A 49 4.85 -5.91 -5.83
C GLU A 49 4.01 -4.66 -5.67
N LEU A 50 4.28 -3.89 -4.63
CA LEU A 50 3.57 -2.66 -4.45
C LEU A 50 3.85 -1.69 -5.58
N ARG A 51 5.11 -1.62 -5.98
CA ARG A 51 5.49 -0.73 -7.06
C ARG A 51 4.81 -1.14 -8.36
N ALA A 52 4.79 -2.44 -8.65
CA ALA A 52 4.16 -2.92 -9.86
C ALA A 52 2.67 -2.64 -9.84
N ALA A 53 2.05 -2.82 -8.69
CA ALA A 53 0.63 -2.56 -8.58
C ALA A 53 0.32 -1.07 -8.76
N ALA A 54 1.20 -0.24 -8.22
CA ALA A 54 1.01 1.19 -8.36
C ALA A 54 1.08 1.62 -9.81
N GLU A 55 1.98 1.01 -10.56
CA GLU A 55 2.09 1.34 -11.96
C GLU A 55 0.88 0.89 -12.73
N ARG A 56 0.38 -0.31 -12.43
CA ARG A 56 -0.81 -0.77 -13.09
C ARG A 56 -2.01 0.10 -12.75
N ALA A 57 -2.08 0.52 -11.51
CA ALA A 57 -3.19 1.37 -11.11
C ALA A 57 -3.14 2.71 -11.81
N ARG A 58 -1.96 3.24 -11.98
CA ARG A 58 -1.83 4.50 -12.69
C ARG A 58 -2.25 4.35 -14.14
N ALA A 59 -1.87 3.25 -14.77
CA ALA A 59 -2.25 3.03 -16.15
C ALA A 59 -3.75 2.86 -16.28
N MET A 60 -4.36 2.15 -15.36
CA MET A 60 -5.78 1.99 -15.41
C MET A 60 -6.50 3.29 -15.15
N GLY A 61 -6.02 4.06 -14.24
CA GLY A 61 -6.62 5.32 -13.97
C GLY A 61 -6.53 6.25 -15.14
N LYS A 62 -5.40 6.23 -15.85
CA LYS A 62 -5.28 7.04 -16.99
C LYS A 62 -6.23 6.64 -18.05
N GLN A 63 -6.40 5.38 -18.26
CA GLN A 63 -7.31 4.95 -19.24
C GLN A 63 -8.70 5.28 -18.88
N GLY A 64 -9.08 5.01 -17.69
CA GLY A 64 -10.40 5.24 -17.29
C GLY A 64 -10.68 6.65 -17.12
N ASP A 65 -9.66 7.39 -16.78
CA ASP A 65 -9.85 8.65 -16.46
C ASP A 65 -9.56 9.51 -17.51
N SER A 66 -10.15 9.53 -18.43
CA SER A 66 -9.79 10.33 -19.41
C SER A 66 -9.98 11.70 -19.01
N ARG A 67 -10.32 11.94 -17.89
CA ARG A 67 -10.44 13.26 -17.50
C ARG A 67 -9.17 13.80 -17.29
N GLY A 68 -8.49 13.39 -17.42
CA GLY A 68 -7.40 13.94 -17.36
C GLY A 68 -6.78 14.44 -16.50
N PRO A 69 -6.40 14.81 -16.35
CA PRO A 69 -5.67 14.99 -15.71
C PRO A 69 -5.35 15.22 -14.78
N GLY A 70 -5.70 15.35 -14.76
CA GLY A 70 -5.43 15.52 -13.94
C GLY A 70 -5.10 15.38 -13.21
N LYS A 71 -5.16 15.40 -13.23
CA LYS A 71 -5.00 15.24 -12.52
C LYS A 71 -4.40 14.66 -11.95
N ARG A 72 -4.13 14.57 -12.00
CA ARG A 72 -3.68 14.07 -11.42
C ARG A 72 -3.00 13.86 -10.98
N THR A 73 -2.93 13.82 -10.93
CA THR A 73 -2.38 13.65 -10.46
C THR A 73 -2.06 13.39 -10.31
#